data_ae7f03f7883602a60d399e1bfa997b99
#
_entry.id   ae7f03f7883602a60d399e1bfa997b99
#
_cell.length_a   1.000
_cell.length_b   1.000
_cell.length_c   1.000
_cell.angle_alpha   90.00
_cell.angle_beta   90.00
_cell.angle_gamma   90.00
#
_symmetry.space_group_name_H-M   'P 1'
#
loop_
_entity.id
_entity.type
_entity.pdbx_description
1 polymer ?
#
loop_
_entity_poly.entity_id
_entity_poly.type
_entity_poly.pdbx_seq_one_letter_code
_entity_poly.pdbx_strand_id
1 'polypeptide(L)'
;ATVNLAIEKGITHLDVAPMYGKGEAERVVGEVFKGKDLGDVKITTKCRLGTLPDDEVYERLNSSLNKSLDNLNMDRVDLFLLHSQLRQDDFQLYTLNEYRETNTTSLSCYYNAVIPAFERLKEEGKIGSWGIGGLGQTQAIIEALNHSNLPKAIQCVVNPLNSAGAIGYVDKDFDPHKILRESQKVGVPILAIRAVQAGALTLEMDRDPHRSGFDIKDFEDYDRAEPFRRLASEWEINPSVLAHRYALSAEKVSSVILGVKNRDELLDCLDAESTGPLTQQQITEIDKVLSK
;
A
#
# COMPACT_ATOMS: atom_id res chain seq x y z
N ALA A 1 13.71 4.38 -17.42
CA ALA A 1 12.74 4.61 -18.50
C ALA A 1 11.33 4.87 -17.96
N THR A 2 10.68 3.93 -17.26
CA THR A 2 9.29 4.08 -16.76
C THR A 2 9.15 5.18 -15.71
N VAL A 3 10.08 5.28 -14.73
CA VAL A 3 10.08 6.34 -13.71
C VAL A 3 10.18 7.73 -14.34
N ASN A 4 11.06 7.92 -15.36
CA ASN A 4 11.16 9.22 -16.04
C ASN A 4 9.84 9.58 -16.74
N LEU A 5 9.22 8.62 -17.44
CA LEU A 5 7.92 8.84 -18.07
C LEU A 5 6.83 9.21 -17.05
N ALA A 6 6.82 8.54 -15.88
CA ALA A 6 5.88 8.84 -14.80
C ALA A 6 6.00 10.31 -14.36
N ILE A 7 7.24 10.78 -14.11
CA ILE A 7 7.52 12.17 -13.71
C ILE A 7 7.16 13.14 -14.82
N GLU A 8 7.55 12.87 -16.07
CA GLU A 8 7.21 13.69 -17.24
C GLU A 8 5.69 13.83 -17.44
N LYS A 9 4.92 12.82 -16.99
CA LYS A 9 3.46 12.80 -17.03
C LYS A 9 2.79 13.36 -15.77
N GLY A 10 3.56 13.93 -14.84
CA GLY A 10 3.04 14.64 -13.67
C GLY A 10 2.85 13.79 -12.41
N ILE A 11 3.33 12.55 -12.38
CA ILE A 11 3.35 11.78 -11.14
C ILE A 11 4.40 12.39 -10.20
N THR A 12 3.95 12.80 -9.02
CA THR A 12 4.75 13.51 -8.02
C THR A 12 4.98 12.70 -6.74
N HIS A 13 4.61 11.42 -6.70
CA HIS A 13 4.83 10.58 -5.54
C HIS A 13 5.38 9.22 -5.96
N LEU A 14 6.58 8.87 -5.46
CA LEU A 14 7.21 7.58 -5.68
C LEU A 14 7.22 6.78 -4.38
N ASP A 15 6.61 5.60 -4.42
CA ASP A 15 6.48 4.68 -3.29
C ASP A 15 7.35 3.44 -3.50
N VAL A 16 8.39 3.32 -2.69
CA VAL A 16 9.35 2.21 -2.74
C VAL A 16 9.47 1.50 -1.39
N ALA A 17 10.23 0.44 -1.33
CA ALA A 17 10.59 -0.25 -0.09
C ALA A 17 11.87 -1.09 -0.26
N PRO A 18 12.63 -1.33 0.81
CA PRO A 18 13.86 -2.15 0.79
C PRO A 18 13.65 -3.56 0.24
N MET A 19 12.44 -4.12 0.40
CA MET A 19 12.12 -5.46 -0.07
C MET A 19 11.76 -5.53 -1.55
N TYR A 20 11.46 -4.40 -2.20
CA TYR A 20 11.11 -4.38 -3.63
C TYR A 20 12.35 -4.61 -4.47
N GLY A 21 12.44 -5.81 -5.06
CA GLY A 21 13.63 -6.24 -5.79
C GLY A 21 14.90 -6.26 -4.93
N LYS A 22 14.81 -6.52 -3.62
CA LYS A 22 15.95 -6.49 -2.68
C LYS A 22 16.71 -5.15 -2.69
N GLY A 23 15.97 -4.04 -2.70
CA GLY A 23 16.48 -2.67 -2.73
C GLY A 23 16.70 -2.12 -4.14
N GLU A 24 16.43 -2.90 -5.19
CA GLU A 24 16.61 -2.41 -6.57
C GLU A 24 15.66 -1.25 -6.89
N ALA A 25 14.41 -1.28 -6.40
CA ALA A 25 13.46 -0.19 -6.61
C ALA A 25 13.99 1.14 -6.04
N GLU A 26 14.60 1.12 -4.85
CA GLU A 26 15.21 2.31 -4.24
C GLU A 26 16.42 2.78 -5.06
N ARG A 27 17.31 1.87 -5.48
CA ARG A 27 18.47 2.21 -6.31
C ARG A 27 18.08 2.83 -7.66
N VAL A 28 17.07 2.30 -8.31
CA VAL A 28 16.56 2.84 -9.58
C VAL A 28 16.06 4.28 -9.40
N VAL A 29 15.32 4.56 -8.32
CA VAL A 29 14.88 5.92 -8.00
C VAL A 29 16.09 6.81 -7.70
N GLY A 30 17.02 6.34 -6.88
CA GLY A 30 18.25 7.07 -6.54
C GLY A 30 19.09 7.45 -7.78
N GLU A 31 19.25 6.55 -8.75
CA GLU A 31 19.96 6.84 -9.99
C GLU A 31 19.20 7.82 -10.92
N VAL A 32 17.86 7.78 -10.93
CA VAL A 32 17.05 8.73 -11.71
C VAL A 32 17.24 10.16 -11.22
N PHE A 33 17.35 10.37 -9.89
CA PHE A 33 17.47 11.69 -9.29
C PHE A 33 18.92 12.10 -8.94
N LYS A 34 19.90 11.24 -9.19
CA LYS A 34 21.30 11.54 -8.86
C LYS A 34 21.76 12.87 -9.44
N GLY A 35 22.10 13.80 -8.54
CA GLY A 35 22.53 15.15 -8.93
C GLY A 35 21.42 16.04 -9.50
N LYS A 36 20.15 15.67 -9.35
CA LYS A 36 18.99 16.45 -9.77
C LYS A 36 18.19 16.90 -8.56
N ASP A 37 17.49 18.03 -8.73
CA ASP A 37 16.45 18.44 -7.79
C ASP A 37 15.19 17.56 -7.99
N LEU A 38 14.62 17.11 -6.88
CA LEU A 38 13.36 16.38 -6.87
C LEU A 38 12.16 17.27 -7.26
N GLY A 39 12.30 18.59 -7.13
CA GLY A 39 11.17 19.51 -7.31
C GLY A 39 10.02 19.16 -6.37
N ASP A 40 8.83 18.93 -6.94
CA ASP A 40 7.63 18.55 -6.18
C ASP A 40 7.50 17.05 -5.90
N VAL A 41 8.45 16.23 -6.39
CA VAL A 41 8.38 14.77 -6.23
C VAL A 41 8.62 14.38 -4.77
N LYS A 42 7.71 13.60 -4.21
CA LYS A 42 7.76 13.06 -2.85
C LYS A 42 8.20 11.60 -2.88
N ILE A 43 9.01 11.23 -1.91
CA ILE A 43 9.55 9.88 -1.78
C ILE A 43 9.00 9.24 -0.51
N THR A 44 8.40 8.05 -0.69
CA THR A 44 8.03 7.16 0.41
C THR A 44 8.91 5.92 0.39
N THR A 45 9.49 5.57 1.54
CA THR A 45 10.04 4.22 1.77
C THR A 45 9.47 3.62 3.07
N LYS A 46 9.83 2.39 3.38
CA LYS A 46 9.15 1.61 4.41
C LYS A 46 10.14 0.74 5.20
N CYS A 47 9.75 0.36 6.41
CA CYS A 47 10.48 -0.67 7.16
C CYS A 47 9.55 -1.78 7.61
N ARG A 48 9.92 -3.02 7.30
CA ARG A 48 9.33 -4.20 7.95
C ARG A 48 10.09 -4.43 9.26
N LEU A 49 9.46 -4.06 10.35
CA LEU A 49 10.05 -4.15 11.69
C LEU A 49 9.99 -5.59 12.22
N GLY A 50 8.81 -6.23 12.13
CA GLY A 50 8.53 -7.50 12.80
C GLY A 50 8.19 -7.32 14.29
N THR A 51 8.34 -8.39 15.05
CA THR A 51 8.20 -8.40 16.51
C THR A 51 9.58 -8.29 17.14
N LEU A 52 9.82 -7.21 17.86
CA LEU A 52 11.09 -6.91 18.54
C LEU A 52 10.83 -6.42 19.96
N PRO A 53 11.82 -6.53 20.87
CA PRO A 53 11.84 -5.78 22.13
C PRO A 53 11.77 -4.27 21.88
N ASP A 54 11.10 -3.53 22.75
CA ASP A 54 10.87 -2.09 22.57
C ASP A 54 12.16 -1.28 22.48
N ASP A 55 13.20 -1.66 23.19
CA ASP A 55 14.52 -1.02 23.21
C ASP A 55 15.34 -1.24 21.92
N GLU A 56 14.99 -2.23 21.10
CA GLU A 56 15.66 -2.48 19.81
C GLU A 56 14.97 -1.77 18.62
N VAL A 57 13.75 -1.26 18.80
CA VAL A 57 12.91 -0.73 17.71
C VAL A 57 13.55 0.46 17.01
N TYR A 58 14.04 1.45 17.78
CA TYR A 58 14.65 2.64 17.17
C TYR A 58 15.85 2.27 16.29
N GLU A 59 16.78 1.46 16.82
CA GLU A 59 17.99 1.08 16.07
C GLU A 59 17.62 0.30 14.80
N ARG A 60 16.62 -0.58 14.86
CA ARG A 60 16.14 -1.32 13.69
C ARG A 60 15.55 -0.39 12.63
N LEU A 61 14.69 0.56 13.02
CA LEU A 61 14.09 1.53 12.10
C LEU A 61 15.15 2.45 11.49
N ASN A 62 16.07 2.98 12.31
CA ASN A 62 17.15 3.86 11.90
C ASN A 62 18.13 3.17 10.93
N SER A 63 18.54 1.94 11.23
CA SER A 63 19.43 1.17 10.36
C SER A 63 18.77 0.86 9.01
N SER A 64 17.48 0.46 9.02
CA SER A 64 16.73 0.24 7.80
C SER A 64 16.58 1.51 6.96
N LEU A 65 16.27 2.63 7.60
CA LEU A 65 16.13 3.92 6.92
C LEU A 65 17.46 4.39 6.34
N ASN A 66 18.56 4.32 7.08
CA ASN A 66 19.88 4.72 6.58
C ASN A 66 20.26 3.92 5.32
N LYS A 67 20.01 2.60 5.32
CA LYS A 67 20.23 1.78 4.12
C LYS A 67 19.34 2.19 2.94
N SER A 68 18.07 2.57 3.21
CA SER A 68 17.18 3.10 2.17
C SER A 68 17.67 4.44 1.63
N LEU A 69 18.15 5.34 2.50
CA LEU A 69 18.72 6.64 2.11
C LEU A 69 19.97 6.46 1.25
N ASP A 70 20.86 5.52 1.61
CA ASP A 70 22.03 5.16 0.80
C ASP A 70 21.62 4.67 -0.59
N ASN A 71 20.63 3.76 -0.69
CA ASN A 71 20.11 3.26 -1.97
C ASN A 71 19.48 4.37 -2.82
N LEU A 72 18.78 5.30 -2.18
CA LEU A 72 18.09 6.42 -2.82
C LEU A 72 19.05 7.57 -3.20
N ASN A 73 20.29 7.57 -2.70
CA ASN A 73 21.23 8.71 -2.77
C ASN A 73 20.60 10.01 -2.22
N MET A 74 19.94 9.94 -1.07
CA MET A 74 19.22 11.04 -0.45
C MET A 74 19.53 11.11 1.05
N ASP A 75 19.42 12.33 1.63
CA ASP A 75 19.61 12.55 3.06
C ASP A 75 18.33 12.38 3.87
N ARG A 76 17.16 12.43 3.19
CA ARG A 76 15.84 12.27 3.82
C ARG A 76 14.80 11.73 2.82
N VAL A 77 13.72 11.19 3.38
CA VAL A 77 12.48 10.87 2.63
C VAL A 77 11.31 11.69 3.17
N ASP A 78 10.27 11.89 2.35
CA ASP A 78 9.09 12.65 2.75
C ASP A 78 8.19 11.86 3.71
N LEU A 79 8.03 10.56 3.44
CA LEU A 79 7.19 9.67 4.23
C LEU A 79 7.89 8.33 4.49
N PHE A 80 7.91 7.92 5.76
CA PHE A 80 8.44 6.63 6.19
C PHE A 80 7.35 5.78 6.82
N LEU A 81 7.06 4.61 6.27
CA LEU A 81 5.95 3.78 6.70
C LEU A 81 6.40 2.55 7.51
N LEU A 82 5.66 2.24 8.57
CA LEU A 82 5.71 0.92 9.17
C LEU A 82 5.10 -0.10 8.19
N HIS A 83 5.93 -1.00 7.65
CA HIS A 83 5.52 -2.02 6.69
C HIS A 83 5.14 -3.35 7.33
N SER A 84 5.30 -3.46 8.66
CA SER A 84 4.79 -4.60 9.42
C SER A 84 3.28 -4.56 9.53
N GLN A 85 2.68 -5.73 9.59
CA GLN A 85 1.24 -5.86 9.83
C GLN A 85 0.95 -5.68 11.32
N LEU A 86 0.01 -4.81 11.66
CA LEU A 86 -0.37 -4.55 13.04
C LEU A 86 -1.27 -5.66 13.60
N ARG A 87 -1.04 -6.02 14.85
CA ARG A 87 -1.88 -6.97 15.59
C ARG A 87 -2.07 -6.53 17.05
N GLN A 88 -3.15 -7.01 17.67
CA GLN A 88 -3.30 -6.94 19.13
C GLN A 88 -2.25 -7.84 19.81
N ASP A 89 -1.92 -7.55 21.05
CA ASP A 89 -0.82 -8.23 21.76
C ASP A 89 -1.07 -9.74 21.95
N ASP A 90 -2.30 -10.11 22.25
CA ASP A 90 -2.76 -11.48 22.46
C ASP A 90 -3.25 -12.18 21.17
N PHE A 91 -3.26 -11.48 20.03
CA PHE A 91 -3.73 -12.04 18.77
C PHE A 91 -2.87 -13.22 18.32
N GLN A 92 -3.49 -14.38 18.16
CA GLN A 92 -2.83 -15.58 17.65
C GLN A 92 -3.01 -15.68 16.14
N LEU A 93 -1.89 -15.75 15.43
CA LEU A 93 -1.94 -16.04 13.99
C LEU A 93 -2.49 -17.45 13.77
N TYR A 94 -3.35 -17.59 12.77
CA TYR A 94 -3.80 -18.91 12.30
C TYR A 94 -2.75 -19.61 11.44
N THR A 95 -1.69 -18.90 11.02
CA THR A 95 -0.53 -19.40 10.27
C THR A 95 0.68 -19.64 11.18
N LEU A 96 1.80 -20.06 10.61
CA LEU A 96 3.03 -20.36 11.35
C LEU A 96 3.53 -19.17 12.17
N ASN A 97 4.01 -19.41 13.38
CA ASN A 97 4.52 -18.38 14.30
C ASN A 97 5.65 -17.53 13.70
N GLU A 98 6.49 -18.10 12.83
CA GLU A 98 7.55 -17.33 12.16
C GLU A 98 7.03 -16.13 11.36
N TYR A 99 5.83 -16.22 10.75
CA TYR A 99 5.19 -15.09 10.10
C TYR A 99 4.77 -14.01 11.09
N ARG A 100 4.37 -14.40 12.29
CA ARG A 100 4.06 -13.48 13.37
C ARG A 100 5.28 -12.67 13.76
N GLU A 101 6.42 -13.32 13.99
CA GLU A 101 7.64 -12.68 14.46
C GLU A 101 8.29 -11.80 13.38
N THR A 102 8.32 -12.27 12.13
CA THR A 102 9.02 -11.56 11.04
C THR A 102 8.19 -10.47 10.37
N ASN A 103 6.88 -10.54 10.42
CA ASN A 103 6.01 -9.68 9.64
C ASN A 103 5.02 -8.85 10.44
N THR A 104 4.86 -9.10 11.74
CA THR A 104 3.86 -8.40 12.56
C THR A 104 4.48 -7.59 13.70
N THR A 105 3.83 -6.49 14.04
CA THR A 105 4.17 -5.64 15.20
C THR A 105 2.93 -5.52 16.08
N SER A 106 3.08 -5.74 17.39
CA SER A 106 1.97 -5.61 18.35
C SER A 106 1.60 -4.15 18.59
N LEU A 107 0.37 -3.90 19.03
CA LEU A 107 -0.08 -2.55 19.37
C LEU A 107 0.69 -1.95 20.54
N SER A 108 1.05 -2.71 21.57
CA SER A 108 1.88 -2.20 22.66
C SER A 108 3.23 -1.71 22.16
N CYS A 109 3.95 -2.50 21.35
CA CYS A 109 5.20 -2.10 20.72
C CYS A 109 5.01 -0.89 19.78
N TYR A 110 3.92 -0.86 19.01
CA TYR A 110 3.60 0.28 18.15
C TYR A 110 3.47 1.58 18.94
N TYR A 111 2.73 1.57 20.06
CA TYR A 111 2.54 2.77 20.87
C TYR A 111 3.78 3.15 21.69
N ASN A 112 4.41 2.16 22.32
CA ASN A 112 5.48 2.42 23.29
C ASN A 112 6.84 2.68 22.64
N ALA A 113 7.10 2.11 21.46
CA ALA A 113 8.41 2.15 20.83
C ALA A 113 8.41 2.68 19.38
N VAL A 114 7.47 2.23 18.52
CA VAL A 114 7.49 2.62 17.10
C VAL A 114 7.14 4.10 16.92
N ILE A 115 6.07 4.59 17.52
CA ILE A 115 5.70 6.01 17.43
C ILE A 115 6.81 6.91 17.98
N PRO A 116 7.36 6.69 19.18
CA PRO A 116 8.50 7.48 19.67
C PRO A 116 9.72 7.43 18.74
N ALA A 117 10.03 6.27 18.18
CA ALA A 117 11.15 6.12 17.25
C ALA A 117 10.92 6.91 15.94
N PHE A 118 9.72 6.91 15.40
CA PHE A 118 9.37 7.73 14.22
C PHE A 118 9.46 9.23 14.50
N GLU A 119 8.95 9.69 15.63
CA GLU A 119 9.05 11.11 16.00
C GLU A 119 10.53 11.53 16.18
N ARG A 120 11.37 10.68 16.77
CA ARG A 120 12.79 10.91 16.86
C ARG A 120 13.49 11.01 15.49
N LEU A 121 13.19 10.09 14.55
CA LEU A 121 13.72 10.13 13.18
C LEU A 121 13.30 11.41 12.43
N LYS A 122 12.11 11.92 12.73
CA LYS A 122 11.61 13.18 12.19
C LYS A 122 12.32 14.39 12.81
N GLU A 123 12.56 14.39 14.11
CA GLU A 123 13.37 15.40 14.80
C GLU A 123 14.83 15.43 14.30
N GLU A 124 15.40 14.26 13.98
CA GLU A 124 16.71 14.11 13.34
C GLU A 124 16.72 14.61 11.87
N GLY A 125 15.56 14.95 11.29
CA GLY A 125 15.45 15.46 9.93
C GLY A 125 15.51 14.38 8.83
N LYS A 126 15.60 13.09 9.18
CA LYS A 126 15.72 11.98 8.23
C LYS A 126 14.42 11.64 7.50
N ILE A 127 13.27 11.96 8.11
CA ILE A 127 11.95 11.78 7.53
C ILE A 127 11.14 13.07 7.66
N GLY A 128 10.25 13.32 6.71
CA GLY A 128 9.30 14.44 6.78
C GLY A 128 8.12 14.11 7.67
N SER A 129 7.60 12.90 7.52
CA SER A 129 6.48 12.37 8.31
C SER A 129 6.52 10.85 8.33
N TRP A 130 5.63 10.25 9.14
CA TRP A 130 5.51 8.80 9.23
C TRP A 130 4.05 8.35 9.07
N GLY A 131 3.88 7.06 8.77
CA GLY A 131 2.58 6.44 8.60
C GLY A 131 2.62 4.92 8.76
N ILE A 132 1.53 4.27 8.43
CA ILE A 132 1.37 2.81 8.57
C ILE A 132 0.92 2.15 7.27
N GLY A 133 1.25 0.88 7.10
CA GLY A 133 0.91 0.08 5.93
C GLY A 133 -0.55 -0.39 5.85
N GLY A 134 -1.38 -0.15 6.88
CA GLY A 134 -2.80 -0.48 6.88
C GLY A 134 -3.13 -1.96 6.65
N LEU A 135 -2.21 -2.85 6.97
CA LEU A 135 -2.36 -4.30 6.87
C LEU A 135 -2.18 -4.95 8.24
N GLY A 136 -2.81 -6.11 8.44
CA GLY A 136 -2.74 -6.87 9.67
C GLY A 136 -4.13 -7.23 10.20
N GLN A 137 -4.30 -7.18 11.51
CA GLN A 137 -5.60 -7.38 12.15
C GLN A 137 -6.44 -6.11 12.01
N THR A 138 -7.61 -6.22 11.40
CA THR A 138 -8.52 -5.08 11.16
C THR A 138 -8.74 -4.24 12.43
N GLN A 139 -9.01 -4.90 13.57
CA GLN A 139 -9.27 -4.22 14.83
C GLN A 139 -8.04 -3.47 15.34
N ALA A 140 -6.84 -4.03 15.22
CA ALA A 140 -5.61 -3.37 15.64
C ALA A 140 -5.33 -2.09 14.83
N ILE A 141 -5.61 -2.12 13.52
CA ILE A 141 -5.45 -0.94 12.66
C ILE A 141 -6.47 0.15 13.05
N ILE A 142 -7.72 -0.23 13.31
CA ILE A 142 -8.77 0.70 13.78
C ILE A 142 -8.36 1.34 15.12
N GLU A 143 -7.81 0.57 16.05
CA GLU A 143 -7.31 1.09 17.33
C GLU A 143 -6.13 2.06 17.12
N ALA A 144 -5.18 1.74 16.23
CA ALA A 144 -4.09 2.63 15.88
C ALA A 144 -4.58 3.96 15.27
N LEU A 145 -5.66 3.93 14.48
CA LEU A 145 -6.30 5.11 13.89
C LEU A 145 -7.11 5.94 14.90
N ASN A 146 -7.43 5.39 16.08
CA ASN A 146 -8.12 6.12 17.15
C ASN A 146 -7.18 6.53 18.29
N HIS A 147 -5.87 6.34 18.13
CA HIS A 147 -4.87 6.78 19.10
C HIS A 147 -4.64 8.31 19.03
N SER A 148 -4.16 8.91 20.12
CA SER A 148 -3.90 10.37 20.18
C SER A 148 -2.82 10.82 19.19
N ASN A 149 -1.82 9.98 18.90
CA ASN A 149 -0.79 10.21 17.90
C ASN A 149 -1.16 9.50 16.60
N LEU A 150 -1.84 10.21 15.71
CA LEU A 150 -2.28 9.67 14.43
C LEU A 150 -1.12 9.58 13.42
N PRO A 151 -1.07 8.51 12.62
CA PRO A 151 -0.19 8.47 11.45
C PRO A 151 -0.55 9.59 10.48
N LYS A 152 0.43 10.12 9.76
CA LYS A 152 0.22 11.18 8.75
C LYS A 152 -0.23 10.65 7.40
N ALA A 153 -0.17 9.36 7.20
CA ALA A 153 -0.76 8.64 6.08
C ALA A 153 -0.97 7.16 6.43
N ILE A 154 -1.93 6.53 5.76
CA ILE A 154 -2.15 5.09 5.81
C ILE A 154 -2.28 4.54 4.39
N GLN A 155 -1.65 3.40 4.12
CA GLN A 155 -1.93 2.64 2.91
C GLN A 155 -3.17 1.76 3.14
N CYS A 156 -4.27 2.04 2.44
CA CYS A 156 -5.47 1.20 2.50
C CYS A 156 -5.64 0.41 1.21
N VAL A 157 -6.02 -0.85 1.33
CA VAL A 157 -6.53 -1.61 0.18
C VAL A 157 -7.85 -0.99 -0.28
N VAL A 158 -7.90 -0.57 -1.54
CA VAL A 158 -9.11 0.02 -2.14
C VAL A 158 -9.35 -0.62 -3.50
N ASN A 159 -10.25 -1.58 -3.54
CA ASN A 159 -10.72 -2.23 -4.75
C ASN A 159 -12.15 -2.77 -4.57
N PRO A 160 -12.88 -3.01 -5.67
CA PRO A 160 -14.28 -3.43 -5.59
C PRO A 160 -14.49 -4.85 -5.01
N LEU A 161 -13.44 -5.67 -4.92
CA LEU A 161 -13.52 -7.00 -4.31
C LEU A 161 -13.46 -6.97 -2.78
N ASN A 162 -13.16 -5.82 -2.17
CA ASN A 162 -12.87 -5.70 -0.73
C ASN A 162 -11.84 -6.74 -0.27
N SER A 163 -10.81 -6.98 -1.07
CA SER A 163 -9.84 -8.04 -0.83
C SER A 163 -8.41 -7.53 -0.86
N ALA A 164 -7.61 -7.97 0.11
CA ALA A 164 -6.16 -7.82 0.10
C ALA A 164 -5.44 -8.99 -0.59
N GLY A 165 -6.16 -10.05 -0.96
CA GLY A 165 -5.58 -11.25 -1.55
C GLY A 165 -4.48 -11.85 -0.69
N ALA A 166 -3.38 -12.22 -1.32
CA ALA A 166 -2.24 -12.86 -0.68
C ALA A 166 -1.60 -12.07 0.47
N ILE A 167 -1.73 -10.74 0.52
CA ILE A 167 -1.11 -9.93 1.59
C ILE A 167 -1.97 -9.82 2.85
N GLY A 168 -3.24 -10.26 2.82
CA GLY A 168 -4.14 -10.29 3.98
C GLY A 168 -4.01 -11.54 4.87
N TYR A 169 -2.85 -12.17 4.91
CA TYR A 169 -2.65 -13.48 5.56
C TYR A 169 -2.62 -13.46 7.09
N VAL A 170 -2.50 -12.31 7.73
CA VAL A 170 -2.42 -12.20 9.20
C VAL A 170 -3.79 -12.44 9.84
N ASP A 171 -4.82 -11.85 9.26
CA ASP A 171 -6.19 -11.95 9.77
C ASP A 171 -7.10 -12.50 8.67
N LYS A 172 -7.70 -13.68 8.90
CA LYS A 172 -8.66 -14.29 7.96
C LYS A 172 -9.91 -13.44 7.76
N ASP A 173 -10.25 -12.62 8.77
CA ASP A 173 -11.40 -11.73 8.79
C ASP A 173 -11.00 -10.28 8.44
N PHE A 174 -9.84 -10.11 7.77
CA PHE A 174 -9.34 -8.80 7.33
C PHE A 174 -10.37 -8.09 6.43
N ASP A 175 -10.76 -6.89 6.85
CA ASP A 175 -11.79 -6.09 6.16
C ASP A 175 -11.25 -4.71 5.76
N PRO A 176 -10.74 -4.58 4.52
CA PRO A 176 -10.24 -3.32 3.99
C PRO A 176 -11.24 -2.16 4.05
N HIS A 177 -12.52 -2.41 3.79
CA HIS A 177 -13.54 -1.38 3.80
C HIS A 177 -13.79 -0.80 5.20
N LYS A 178 -13.64 -1.60 6.28
CA LYS A 178 -13.70 -1.04 7.65
C LYS A 178 -12.55 -0.11 7.94
N ILE A 179 -11.33 -0.47 7.51
CA ILE A 179 -10.14 0.36 7.67
C ILE A 179 -10.29 1.65 6.87
N LEU A 180 -10.74 1.56 5.62
CA LEU A 180 -10.99 2.70 4.75
C LEU A 180 -11.97 3.68 5.42
N ARG A 181 -13.14 3.19 5.87
CA ARG A 181 -14.14 4.02 6.54
C ARG A 181 -13.62 4.69 7.82
N GLU A 182 -12.86 3.96 8.64
CA GLU A 182 -12.28 4.55 9.84
C GLU A 182 -11.25 5.63 9.51
N SER A 183 -10.38 5.38 8.52
CA SER A 183 -9.41 6.38 8.04
C SER A 183 -10.11 7.67 7.55
N GLN A 184 -11.20 7.51 6.79
CA GLN A 184 -12.04 8.63 6.34
C GLN A 184 -12.65 9.40 7.50
N LYS A 185 -13.16 8.71 8.50
CA LYS A 185 -13.79 9.28 9.69
C LYS A 185 -12.81 10.11 10.52
N VAL A 186 -11.62 9.58 10.79
CA VAL A 186 -10.59 10.27 11.59
C VAL A 186 -9.77 11.28 10.78
N GLY A 187 -9.94 11.31 9.45
CA GLY A 187 -9.29 12.28 8.57
C GLY A 187 -7.81 12.01 8.30
N VAL A 188 -7.36 10.77 8.44
CA VAL A 188 -5.99 10.36 8.05
C VAL A 188 -5.91 10.22 6.53
N PRO A 189 -4.95 10.88 5.84
CA PRO A 189 -4.77 10.78 4.40
C PRO A 189 -4.55 9.34 3.94
N ILE A 190 -5.27 8.94 2.88
CA ILE A 190 -5.29 7.58 2.37
C ILE A 190 -4.46 7.46 1.10
N LEU A 191 -3.49 6.57 1.12
CA LEU A 191 -2.76 6.09 -0.05
C LEU A 191 -3.39 4.75 -0.45
N ALA A 192 -4.23 4.76 -1.49
CA ALA A 192 -4.92 3.55 -1.94
C ALA A 192 -3.94 2.58 -2.60
N ILE A 193 -3.92 1.35 -2.13
CA ILE A 193 -3.11 0.26 -2.69
C ILE A 193 -4.00 -0.87 -3.21
N ARG A 194 -3.44 -1.75 -4.02
CA ARG A 194 -4.13 -2.93 -4.56
C ARG A 194 -5.35 -2.58 -5.42
N ALA A 195 -5.33 -1.45 -6.12
CA ALA A 195 -6.43 -1.03 -6.99
C ALA A 195 -6.83 -2.11 -8.00
N VAL A 196 -5.86 -2.76 -8.65
CA VAL A 196 -6.09 -3.90 -9.58
C VAL A 196 -5.96 -5.27 -8.90
N GLN A 197 -5.84 -5.32 -7.57
CA GLN A 197 -5.77 -6.56 -6.76
C GLN A 197 -4.78 -7.59 -7.33
N ALA A 198 -3.52 -7.19 -7.48
CA ALA A 198 -2.43 -8.02 -8.03
C ALA A 198 -2.74 -8.67 -9.39
N GLY A 199 -3.54 -8.00 -10.21
CA GLY A 199 -3.96 -8.47 -11.53
C GLY A 199 -5.35 -9.11 -11.54
N ALA A 200 -5.98 -9.36 -10.40
CA ALA A 200 -7.31 -9.99 -10.37
C ALA A 200 -8.40 -9.16 -11.09
N LEU A 201 -8.25 -7.85 -11.14
CA LEU A 201 -9.17 -6.91 -11.80
C LEU A 201 -8.67 -6.44 -13.18
N THR A 202 -7.76 -7.18 -13.81
CA THR A 202 -7.30 -6.94 -15.19
C THR A 202 -7.91 -7.96 -16.16
N LEU A 203 -7.63 -7.84 -17.44
CA LEU A 203 -8.17 -8.77 -18.46
C LEU A 203 -7.70 -10.19 -18.21
N GLU A 204 -6.45 -10.38 -17.85
CA GLU A 204 -5.84 -11.69 -17.61
C GLU A 204 -4.80 -11.60 -16.48
N MET A 205 -4.57 -12.72 -15.81
CA MET A 205 -3.42 -12.86 -14.90
C MET A 205 -2.17 -13.10 -15.74
N ASP A 206 -1.18 -12.23 -15.59
CA ASP A 206 0.06 -12.28 -16.37
C ASP A 206 1.17 -13.12 -15.71
N ARG A 207 0.81 -13.98 -14.78
CA ARG A 207 1.69 -14.91 -14.07
C ARG A 207 0.98 -16.20 -13.71
N ASP A 208 1.76 -17.25 -13.50
CA ASP A 208 1.29 -18.50 -12.91
C ASP A 208 1.25 -18.40 -11.37
N PRO A 209 0.38 -19.20 -10.71
CA PRO A 209 0.40 -19.33 -9.26
C PRO A 209 1.77 -19.77 -8.73
N HIS A 210 2.21 -19.19 -7.64
CA HIS A 210 3.46 -19.60 -7.03
C HIS A 210 3.38 -21.04 -6.50
N ARG A 211 4.45 -21.82 -6.68
CA ARG A 211 4.48 -23.25 -6.31
C ARG A 211 4.13 -23.54 -4.84
N SER A 212 4.41 -22.60 -3.92
CA SER A 212 4.03 -22.73 -2.51
C SER A 212 2.56 -22.40 -2.23
N GLY A 213 1.81 -21.89 -3.21
CA GLY A 213 0.41 -21.49 -3.06
C GLY A 213 0.20 -20.23 -2.20
N PHE A 214 1.25 -19.49 -1.85
CA PHE A 214 1.10 -18.30 -0.98
C PHE A 214 0.20 -17.23 -1.61
N ASP A 215 0.10 -17.19 -2.94
CA ASP A 215 -0.68 -16.22 -3.71
C ASP A 215 -2.00 -16.76 -4.27
N ILE A 216 -2.43 -17.93 -3.81
CA ILE A 216 -3.65 -18.58 -4.31
C ILE A 216 -4.89 -17.68 -4.20
N LYS A 217 -4.97 -16.86 -3.15
CA LYS A 217 -6.07 -15.91 -2.97
C LYS A 217 -6.15 -14.83 -4.05
N ASP A 218 -5.04 -14.46 -4.68
CA ASP A 218 -5.04 -13.52 -5.80
C ASP A 218 -5.70 -14.15 -7.03
N PHE A 219 -5.55 -15.47 -7.22
CA PHE A 219 -6.18 -16.22 -8.31
C PHE A 219 -7.66 -16.51 -8.02
N GLU A 220 -8.00 -16.82 -6.77
CA GLU A 220 -9.42 -16.90 -6.34
C GLU A 220 -10.14 -15.56 -6.55
N ASP A 221 -9.47 -14.44 -6.28
CA ASP A 221 -10.00 -13.10 -6.54
C ASP A 221 -10.14 -12.83 -8.04
N TYR A 222 -9.24 -13.36 -8.88
CA TYR A 222 -9.38 -13.26 -10.34
C TYR A 222 -10.66 -13.96 -10.81
N ASP A 223 -10.95 -15.17 -10.33
CA ASP A 223 -12.17 -15.88 -10.66
C ASP A 223 -13.41 -15.12 -10.18
N ARG A 224 -13.39 -14.58 -8.95
CA ARG A 224 -14.46 -13.75 -8.39
C ARG A 224 -14.71 -12.47 -9.17
N ALA A 225 -13.70 -11.93 -9.84
CA ALA A 225 -13.78 -10.69 -10.61
C ALA A 225 -14.37 -10.88 -12.02
N GLU A 226 -14.76 -12.08 -12.43
CA GLU A 226 -15.36 -12.30 -13.77
C GLU A 226 -16.56 -11.39 -14.05
N PRO A 227 -17.53 -11.18 -13.12
CA PRO A 227 -18.62 -10.24 -13.36
C PRO A 227 -18.18 -8.79 -13.56
N PHE A 228 -17.11 -8.37 -12.89
CA PHE A 228 -16.50 -7.05 -13.05
C PHE A 228 -15.91 -6.89 -14.47
N ARG A 229 -15.14 -7.88 -14.95
CA ARG A 229 -14.57 -7.86 -16.29
C ARG A 229 -15.64 -7.84 -17.38
N ARG A 230 -16.74 -8.57 -17.19
CA ARG A 230 -17.89 -8.55 -18.10
C ARG A 230 -18.54 -7.17 -18.14
N LEU A 231 -18.77 -6.55 -16.98
CA LEU A 231 -19.31 -5.19 -16.89
C LEU A 231 -18.38 -4.17 -17.55
N ALA A 232 -17.08 -4.30 -17.36
CA ALA A 232 -16.07 -3.46 -18.02
C ALA A 232 -16.15 -3.59 -19.56
N SER A 233 -16.32 -4.82 -20.06
CA SER A 233 -16.53 -5.08 -21.49
C SER A 233 -17.83 -4.48 -22.02
N GLU A 234 -18.93 -4.56 -21.26
CA GLU A 234 -20.21 -3.94 -21.62
C GLU A 234 -20.12 -2.40 -21.68
N TRP A 235 -19.27 -1.81 -20.85
CA TRP A 235 -19.01 -0.38 -20.84
C TRP A 235 -17.89 0.05 -21.82
N GLU A 236 -17.29 -0.88 -22.54
CA GLU A 236 -16.17 -0.65 -23.45
C GLU A 236 -14.97 0.03 -22.74
N ILE A 237 -14.73 -0.32 -21.47
CA ILE A 237 -13.63 0.22 -20.64
C ILE A 237 -12.66 -0.93 -20.33
N ASN A 238 -11.34 -0.65 -20.44
CA ASN A 238 -10.32 -1.58 -19.96
C ASN A 238 -10.53 -1.86 -18.45
N PRO A 239 -10.61 -3.12 -17.99
CA PRO A 239 -10.81 -3.45 -16.58
C PRO A 239 -9.79 -2.82 -15.64
N SER A 240 -8.52 -2.69 -16.04
CA SER A 240 -7.49 -2.02 -15.22
C SER A 240 -7.81 -0.53 -15.03
N VAL A 241 -8.25 0.15 -16.09
CA VAL A 241 -8.70 1.56 -16.03
C VAL A 241 -9.90 1.69 -15.12
N LEU A 242 -10.89 0.81 -15.26
CA LEU A 242 -12.09 0.81 -14.42
C LEU A 242 -11.76 0.60 -12.93
N ALA A 243 -10.85 -0.32 -12.62
CA ALA A 243 -10.42 -0.61 -11.25
C ALA A 243 -9.66 0.59 -10.62
N HIS A 244 -8.79 1.26 -11.37
CA HIS A 244 -8.12 2.47 -10.89
C HIS A 244 -9.10 3.63 -10.67
N ARG A 245 -10.07 3.82 -11.58
CA ARG A 245 -11.14 4.82 -11.41
C ARG A 245 -12.01 4.53 -10.19
N TYR A 246 -12.30 3.25 -9.90
CA TYR A 246 -12.98 2.86 -8.66
C TYR A 246 -12.20 3.31 -7.41
N ALA A 247 -10.90 3.05 -7.40
CA ALA A 247 -10.04 3.48 -6.29
C ALA A 247 -9.96 5.01 -6.16
N LEU A 248 -9.89 5.74 -7.28
CA LEU A 248 -9.93 7.21 -7.31
C LEU A 248 -11.27 7.79 -6.85
N SER A 249 -12.37 6.99 -6.92
CA SER A 249 -13.71 7.42 -6.52
C SER A 249 -13.94 7.32 -5.00
N ALA A 250 -13.08 6.61 -4.28
CA ALA A 250 -13.23 6.49 -2.84
C ALA A 250 -12.94 7.83 -2.14
N GLU A 251 -13.87 8.25 -1.28
CA GLU A 251 -13.77 9.53 -0.58
C GLU A 251 -12.47 9.63 0.23
N LYS A 252 -11.84 10.80 0.22
CA LYS A 252 -10.59 11.12 0.96
C LYS A 252 -9.36 10.28 0.56
N VAL A 253 -9.40 9.56 -0.56
CA VAL A 253 -8.19 8.99 -1.16
C VAL A 253 -7.33 10.14 -1.67
N SER A 254 -6.13 10.27 -1.14
CA SER A 254 -5.18 11.33 -1.51
C SER A 254 -4.33 10.96 -2.71
N SER A 255 -4.08 9.66 -2.90
CA SER A 255 -3.32 9.11 -4.02
C SER A 255 -3.63 7.63 -4.20
N VAL A 256 -3.59 7.15 -5.44
CA VAL A 256 -3.59 5.71 -5.76
C VAL A 256 -2.17 5.29 -6.10
N ILE A 257 -1.63 4.36 -5.32
CA ILE A 257 -0.27 3.83 -5.51
C ILE A 257 -0.30 2.77 -6.61
N LEU A 258 0.43 3.06 -7.67
CA LEU A 258 0.49 2.23 -8.86
C LEU A 258 1.59 1.17 -8.75
N GLY A 259 1.28 -0.06 -9.14
CA GLY A 259 2.26 -1.12 -9.34
C GLY A 259 2.32 -1.47 -10.82
N VAL A 260 3.24 -0.87 -11.55
CA VAL A 260 3.36 -1.04 -13.01
C VAL A 260 4.65 -1.77 -13.38
N LYS A 261 4.58 -2.69 -14.34
CA LYS A 261 5.72 -3.49 -14.85
C LYS A 261 6.32 -2.89 -16.11
N ASN A 262 5.52 -2.14 -16.87
CA ASN A 262 5.89 -1.57 -18.17
C ASN A 262 5.23 -0.20 -18.38
N ARG A 263 5.48 0.40 -19.54
CA ARG A 263 4.94 1.72 -19.88
C ARG A 263 3.46 1.69 -20.26
N ASP A 264 2.98 0.59 -20.83
CA ASP A 264 1.58 0.48 -21.24
C ASP A 264 0.66 0.43 -20.03
N GLU A 265 1.03 -0.33 -19.00
CA GLU A 265 0.32 -0.31 -17.71
C GLU A 265 0.33 1.08 -17.05
N LEU A 266 1.45 1.83 -17.17
CA LEU A 266 1.49 3.21 -16.69
C LEU A 266 0.54 4.11 -17.45
N LEU A 267 0.43 3.95 -18.77
CA LEU A 267 -0.48 4.72 -19.62
C LEU A 267 -1.94 4.42 -19.28
N ASP A 268 -2.31 3.17 -19.01
CA ASP A 268 -3.65 2.80 -18.52
C ASP A 268 -3.99 3.52 -17.19
N CYS A 269 -3.01 3.60 -16.27
CA CYS A 269 -3.21 4.32 -15.00
C CYS A 269 -3.42 5.83 -15.23
N LEU A 270 -2.68 6.44 -16.16
CA LEU A 270 -2.82 7.84 -16.52
C LEU A 270 -4.14 8.12 -17.24
N ASP A 271 -4.62 7.19 -18.06
CA ASP A 271 -5.94 7.26 -18.67
C ASP A 271 -7.06 7.24 -17.63
N ALA A 272 -6.92 6.37 -16.61
CA ALA A 272 -7.86 6.32 -15.49
C ALA A 272 -7.92 7.66 -14.73
N GLU A 273 -6.77 8.27 -14.48
CA GLU A 273 -6.68 9.57 -13.79
C GLU A 273 -7.28 10.69 -14.63
N SER A 274 -6.92 10.77 -15.93
CA SER A 274 -7.41 11.81 -16.84
C SER A 274 -8.92 11.72 -17.10
N THR A 275 -9.47 10.50 -17.11
CA THR A 275 -10.93 10.26 -17.24
C THR A 275 -11.66 10.62 -15.95
N GLY A 276 -10.99 10.53 -14.81
CA GLY A 276 -11.50 10.91 -13.50
C GLY A 276 -12.34 9.84 -12.81
N PRO A 277 -12.88 10.15 -11.62
CA PRO A 277 -13.62 9.21 -10.79
C PRO A 277 -14.92 8.71 -11.47
N LEU A 278 -15.42 7.59 -10.98
CA LEU A 278 -16.72 7.02 -11.38
C LEU A 278 -17.86 7.83 -10.74
N THR A 279 -19.01 7.81 -11.41
CA THR A 279 -20.27 8.30 -10.82
C THR A 279 -20.75 7.33 -9.73
N GLN A 280 -21.56 7.81 -8.80
CA GLN A 280 -22.17 6.96 -7.76
C GLN A 280 -23.02 5.82 -8.35
N GLN A 281 -23.65 6.06 -9.50
CA GLN A 281 -24.41 5.02 -10.21
C GLN A 281 -23.49 3.90 -10.70
N GLN A 282 -22.35 4.23 -11.31
CA GLN A 282 -21.37 3.25 -11.77
C GLN A 282 -20.77 2.44 -10.60
N ILE A 283 -20.45 3.08 -9.48
CA ILE A 283 -19.98 2.40 -8.27
C ILE A 283 -21.04 1.40 -7.78
N THR A 284 -22.29 1.83 -7.67
CA THR A 284 -23.41 0.98 -7.22
C THR A 284 -23.60 -0.23 -8.15
N GLU A 285 -23.40 -0.05 -9.46
CA GLU A 285 -23.53 -1.13 -10.43
C GLU A 285 -22.38 -2.13 -10.33
N ILE A 286 -21.14 -1.67 -10.12
CA ILE A 286 -19.97 -2.51 -9.83
C ILE A 286 -20.21 -3.33 -8.56
N ASP A 287 -20.61 -2.69 -7.47
CA ASP A 287 -20.86 -3.36 -6.19
C ASP A 287 -21.95 -4.42 -6.31
N LYS A 288 -22.99 -4.14 -7.07
CA LYS A 288 -24.11 -5.07 -7.32
C LYS A 288 -23.70 -6.32 -8.10
N VAL A 289 -22.84 -6.21 -9.10
CA VAL A 289 -22.40 -7.39 -9.88
C VAL A 289 -21.45 -8.27 -9.09
N LEU A 290 -20.70 -7.70 -8.15
CA LEU A 290 -19.76 -8.42 -7.28
C LEU A 290 -20.38 -8.98 -5.99
N SER A 291 -21.60 -8.54 -5.63
CA SER A 291 -22.34 -9.03 -4.45
C SER A 291 -23.12 -10.32 -4.70
N LYS A 292 -23.12 -10.84 -5.93
CA LYS A 292 -23.80 -12.07 -6.35
C LYS A 292 -22.84 -13.25 -6.33
#